data_2e87c1c5db398105c070312701c5ff96
#
_entry.id   2e87c1c5db398105c070312701c5ff96
#
_cell.length_a   1.000
_cell.length_b   1.000
_cell.length_c   1.000
_cell.angle_alpha   90.00
_cell.angle_beta   90.00
_cell.angle_gamma   90.00
#
_symmetry.space_group_name_H-M   'P 1'
#
loop_
_entity.id
_entity.type
_entity.pdbx_description
1 polymer ?
#
loop_
_entity_poly.entity_id
_entity_poly.type
_entity_poly.pdbx_seq_one_letter_code
_entity_poly.pdbx_strand_id
1 'polypeptide(L)'
;SSLQIDSAERGFSFSSDGPLDMRMDRDSEELPVSRLVNRAKLEDLKDIIERYGEDPQAGRIARAIVEARVRKPIETTGELAALVERAYPAAWRAKAGNHPATRTFQALRMAVNDEIGELERFLDAILGRLKPGGRVAVISFHSLEDRVVKHRMKAWAQGCICPKHIPVCVCHHAPEALLVTPKPVCPSERELMLN
;
A
#
# COMPACT_ATOMS: atom_id res chain seq x y z
N SER A 1 7.61 -0.60 -13.73
CA SER A 1 7.70 -0.09 -12.63
C SER A 1 8.80 0.85 -12.14
N SER A 2 10.09 0.53 -12.09
CA SER A 2 11.10 1.50 -11.60
C SER A 2 11.16 2.77 -12.46
N LEU A 3 11.08 2.68 -13.78
CA LEU A 3 11.08 3.82 -14.70
C LEU A 3 9.98 4.85 -14.41
N GLN A 4 8.81 4.41 -13.92
CA GLN A 4 7.73 5.33 -13.55
C GLN A 4 7.97 5.99 -12.19
N ILE A 5 8.53 5.23 -11.23
CA ILE A 5 8.79 5.71 -9.87
C ILE A 5 9.97 6.69 -9.86
N ASP A 6 10.97 6.48 -10.72
CA ASP A 6 12.20 7.27 -10.76
C ASP A 6 12.03 8.61 -11.50
N SER A 7 10.94 8.80 -12.25
CA SER A 7 10.66 10.06 -12.94
C SER A 7 10.15 11.12 -11.96
N ALA A 8 10.92 12.18 -11.75
CA ALA A 8 10.54 13.31 -10.89
C ALA A 8 9.19 13.94 -11.28
N GLU A 9 8.91 14.01 -12.60
CA GLU A 9 7.66 14.57 -13.13
C GLU A 9 6.40 13.78 -12.74
N ARG A 10 6.57 12.52 -12.33
CA ARG A 10 5.48 11.65 -11.89
C ARG A 10 5.13 11.83 -10.41
N GLY A 11 6.02 12.39 -9.61
CA GLY A 11 5.82 12.71 -8.20
C GLY A 11 5.76 11.49 -7.26
N PHE A 12 6.24 10.32 -7.67
CA PHE A 12 6.27 9.13 -6.82
C PHE A 12 7.38 9.14 -5.79
N SER A 13 8.48 9.84 -6.09
CA SER A 13 9.67 9.93 -5.24
C SER A 13 9.88 11.36 -4.76
N PHE A 14 10.49 11.50 -3.61
CA PHE A 14 10.97 12.78 -3.07
C PHE A 14 12.49 12.92 -3.14
N SER A 15 13.18 11.97 -3.77
CA SER A 15 14.62 12.06 -4.03
C SER A 15 14.96 13.17 -5.01
N SER A 16 14.03 13.47 -5.91
CA SER A 16 14.06 14.62 -6.80
C SER A 16 12.73 15.36 -6.65
N ASP A 17 12.79 16.68 -6.51
CA ASP A 17 11.57 17.48 -6.37
C ASP A 17 10.77 17.49 -7.68
N GLY A 18 9.47 17.36 -7.58
CA GLY A 18 8.55 17.31 -8.71
C GLY A 18 7.11 17.57 -8.31
N PRO A 19 6.17 17.62 -9.26
CA PRO A 19 4.77 17.85 -8.97
C PRO A 19 4.20 16.71 -8.14
N LEU A 20 3.33 17.02 -7.18
CA LEU A 20 2.70 16.05 -6.28
C LEU A 20 1.51 15.38 -6.97
N ASP A 21 1.79 14.48 -7.93
CA ASP A 21 0.78 13.77 -8.74
C ASP A 21 0.54 12.34 -8.24
N MET A 22 1.50 11.43 -8.37
CA MET A 22 1.47 10.01 -7.98
C MET A 22 0.40 9.15 -8.68
N ARG A 23 -0.29 9.61 -9.71
CA ARG A 23 -1.22 8.77 -10.46
C ARG A 23 -0.47 7.78 -11.35
N MET A 24 -0.87 6.52 -11.34
CA MET A 24 -0.34 5.50 -12.25
C MET A 24 -0.80 5.77 -13.69
N ASP A 25 -2.05 6.16 -13.86
CA ASP A 25 -2.64 6.61 -15.11
C ASP A 25 -3.00 8.10 -15.01
N ARG A 26 -2.32 8.94 -15.79
CA ARG A 26 -2.58 10.40 -15.84
C ARG A 26 -3.80 10.78 -16.67
N ASP A 27 -4.20 9.89 -17.57
CA ASP A 27 -5.34 10.10 -18.45
C ASP A 27 -6.66 9.67 -17.78
N SER A 28 -6.58 9.04 -16.60
CA SER A 28 -7.75 8.69 -15.77
C SER A 28 -8.40 9.93 -15.17
N GLU A 29 -9.68 9.78 -14.76
CA GLU A 29 -10.43 10.80 -14.04
C GLU A 29 -9.99 10.97 -12.57
N GLU A 30 -9.06 10.15 -12.11
CA GLU A 30 -8.55 10.19 -10.74
C GLU A 30 -7.85 11.52 -10.44
N LEU A 31 -8.00 11.98 -9.21
CA LEU A 31 -7.41 13.23 -8.77
C LEU A 31 -5.98 13.00 -8.28
N PRO A 32 -5.03 13.90 -8.63
CA PRO A 32 -3.65 13.78 -8.16
C PRO A 32 -3.54 13.92 -6.64
N VAL A 33 -2.45 13.40 -6.06
CA VAL A 33 -2.17 13.50 -4.62
C VAL A 33 -2.22 14.93 -4.10
N SER A 34 -1.82 15.90 -4.91
CA SER A 34 -1.93 17.34 -4.55
C SER A 34 -3.37 17.72 -4.18
N ARG A 35 -4.37 17.19 -4.86
CA ARG A 35 -5.78 17.43 -4.51
C ARG A 35 -6.15 16.76 -3.20
N LEU A 36 -5.72 15.53 -2.99
CA LEU A 36 -5.96 14.80 -1.74
C LEU A 36 -5.33 15.56 -0.54
N VAL A 37 -4.05 15.91 -0.63
CA VAL A 37 -3.31 16.62 0.42
C VAL A 37 -3.93 17.98 0.73
N ASN A 38 -4.35 18.74 -0.29
CA ASN A 38 -4.86 20.09 -0.11
C ASN A 38 -6.37 20.18 0.21
N ARG A 39 -7.16 19.10 0.02
CA ARG A 39 -8.62 19.15 0.17
C ARG A 39 -9.20 18.16 1.17
N ALA A 40 -8.57 17.01 1.40
CA ALA A 40 -9.11 15.99 2.32
C ALA A 40 -9.25 16.53 3.76
N LYS A 41 -10.21 16.00 4.50
CA LYS A 41 -10.36 16.31 5.93
C LYS A 41 -9.17 15.73 6.71
N LEU A 42 -8.93 16.28 7.90
CA LEU A 42 -7.85 15.82 8.77
C LEU A 42 -7.97 14.32 9.08
N GLU A 43 -9.18 13.87 9.41
CA GLU A 43 -9.42 12.46 9.74
C GLU A 43 -9.16 11.54 8.54
N ASP A 44 -9.59 11.93 7.33
CA ASP A 44 -9.36 11.16 6.11
C ASP A 44 -7.85 11.03 5.82
N LEU A 45 -7.09 12.11 5.95
CA LEU A 45 -5.63 12.09 5.79
C LEU A 45 -4.96 11.21 6.85
N LYS A 46 -5.39 11.32 8.10
CA LYS A 46 -4.90 10.47 9.18
C LYS A 46 -5.16 9.00 8.87
N ASP A 47 -6.39 8.65 8.51
CA ASP A 47 -6.78 7.27 8.24
C ASP A 47 -6.01 6.69 7.04
N ILE A 48 -5.80 7.48 5.98
CA ILE A 48 -4.97 7.07 4.84
C ILE A 48 -3.54 6.76 5.29
N ILE A 49 -2.90 7.69 6.02
CA ILE A 49 -1.51 7.53 6.44
C ILE A 49 -1.35 6.39 7.46
N GLU A 50 -2.32 6.21 8.35
CA GLU A 50 -2.34 5.12 9.31
C GLU A 50 -2.58 3.76 8.63
N ARG A 51 -3.62 3.67 7.80
CA ARG A 51 -4.05 2.43 7.16
C ARG A 51 -3.08 1.92 6.10
N TYR A 52 -2.62 2.80 5.21
CA TYR A 52 -1.77 2.41 4.08
C TYR A 52 -0.27 2.61 4.32
N GLY A 53 0.09 3.54 5.22
CA GLY A 53 1.48 3.77 5.59
C GLY A 53 1.92 3.01 6.84
N GLU A 54 0.97 2.46 7.61
CA GLU A 54 1.23 1.88 8.93
C GLU A 54 2.13 2.81 9.79
N ASP A 55 1.87 4.13 9.67
CA ASP A 55 2.71 5.16 10.27
C ASP A 55 2.20 5.57 11.65
N PRO A 56 2.98 5.33 12.72
CA PRO A 56 2.57 5.67 14.08
C PRO A 56 2.45 7.19 14.33
N GLN A 57 2.96 8.02 13.42
CA GLN A 57 2.86 9.47 13.51
C GLN A 57 1.75 10.06 12.61
N ALA A 58 0.86 9.22 12.06
CA ALA A 58 -0.19 9.61 11.11
C ALA A 58 -0.98 10.86 11.57
N GLY A 59 -1.40 10.90 12.82
CA GLY A 59 -2.15 12.05 13.36
C GLY A 59 -1.33 13.35 13.44
N ARG A 60 -0.01 13.27 13.65
CA ARG A 60 0.87 14.45 13.64
C ARG A 60 1.10 14.94 12.21
N ILE A 61 1.34 14.02 11.30
CA ILE A 61 1.56 14.30 9.88
C ILE A 61 0.30 14.95 9.28
N ALA A 62 -0.87 14.36 9.50
CA ALA A 62 -2.13 14.89 8.99
C ALA A 62 -2.40 16.32 9.49
N ARG A 63 -2.15 16.59 10.78
CA ARG A 63 -2.26 17.95 11.34
C ARG A 63 -1.29 18.93 10.69
N ALA A 64 -0.02 18.53 10.55
CA ALA A 64 0.99 19.38 9.92
C ALA A 64 0.61 19.71 8.46
N ILE A 65 0.08 18.76 7.71
CA ILE A 65 -0.42 18.98 6.34
C ILE A 65 -1.58 20.00 6.36
N VAL A 66 -2.59 19.79 7.21
CA VAL A 66 -3.76 20.68 7.28
C VAL A 66 -3.36 22.09 7.70
N GLU A 67 -2.46 22.25 8.64
CA GLU A 67 -1.95 23.57 9.08
C GLU A 67 -1.12 24.27 7.99
N ALA A 68 -0.27 23.53 7.30
CA ALA A 68 0.59 24.09 6.25
C ALA A 68 -0.21 24.60 5.05
N ARG A 69 -1.19 23.80 4.57
CA ARG A 69 -1.99 24.15 3.40
C ARG A 69 -2.88 25.38 3.55
N VAL A 70 -3.19 25.79 4.82
CA VAL A 70 -3.92 27.06 5.09
C VAL A 70 -3.09 28.26 4.67
N ARG A 71 -1.76 28.17 4.76
CA ARG A 71 -0.86 29.27 4.40
C ARG A 71 -0.52 29.27 2.91
N LYS A 72 -0.19 28.10 2.37
CA LYS A 72 0.17 27.88 0.98
C LYS A 72 -0.19 26.45 0.60
N PRO A 73 -0.84 26.20 -0.55
CA PRO A 73 -1.02 24.85 -1.06
C PRO A 73 0.30 24.10 -1.16
N ILE A 74 0.27 22.80 -0.89
CA ILE A 74 1.42 21.90 -1.02
C ILE A 74 1.39 21.35 -2.44
N GLU A 75 2.38 21.69 -3.26
CA GLU A 75 2.36 21.42 -4.70
C GLU A 75 3.45 20.44 -5.13
N THR A 76 4.55 20.35 -4.36
CA THR A 76 5.70 19.54 -4.74
C THR A 76 5.99 18.42 -3.75
N THR A 77 6.69 17.39 -4.23
CA THR A 77 7.14 16.25 -3.41
C THR A 77 8.11 16.68 -2.32
N GLY A 78 9.00 17.63 -2.63
CA GLY A 78 9.96 18.17 -1.67
C GLY A 78 9.28 18.94 -0.55
N GLU A 79 8.28 19.78 -0.87
CA GLU A 79 7.48 20.50 0.16
C GLU A 79 6.81 19.52 1.12
N LEU A 80 6.17 18.46 0.59
CA LEU A 80 5.51 17.45 1.41
C LEU A 80 6.52 16.66 2.24
N ALA A 81 7.61 16.20 1.66
CA ALA A 81 8.64 15.43 2.36
C ALA A 81 9.24 16.20 3.53
N ALA A 82 9.61 17.46 3.31
CA ALA A 82 10.14 18.33 4.36
C ALA A 82 9.10 18.61 5.48
N LEU A 83 7.82 18.71 5.12
CA LEU A 83 6.75 18.88 6.09
C LEU A 83 6.58 17.65 6.97
N VAL A 84 6.55 16.45 6.35
CA VAL A 84 6.46 15.17 7.06
C VAL A 84 7.66 14.98 7.98
N GLU A 85 8.87 15.24 7.50
CA GLU A 85 10.09 15.12 8.30
C GLU A 85 10.04 16.02 9.56
N ARG A 86 9.57 17.27 9.43
CA ARG A 86 9.41 18.18 10.56
C ARG A 86 8.34 17.72 11.55
N ALA A 87 7.29 17.04 11.09
CA ALA A 87 6.25 16.51 11.94
C ALA A 87 6.71 15.33 12.82
N TYR A 88 7.77 14.63 12.43
CA TYR A 88 8.35 13.55 13.22
C TYR A 88 9.14 14.08 14.42
N PRO A 89 8.98 13.48 15.63
CA PRO A 89 9.82 13.80 16.77
C PRO A 89 11.30 13.47 16.46
N ALA A 90 12.22 14.31 16.94
CA ALA A 90 13.66 14.17 16.70
C ALA A 90 14.21 12.76 17.08
N ALA A 91 13.74 12.21 18.21
CA ALA A 91 14.14 10.89 18.69
C ALA A 91 13.71 9.75 17.71
N TRP A 92 12.62 9.92 16.96
CA TRP A 92 12.16 8.97 15.97
C TRP A 92 12.95 9.10 14.66
N ARG A 93 13.25 10.34 14.25
CA ARG A 93 14.08 10.60 13.07
C ARG A 93 15.47 9.97 13.19
N ALA A 94 16.08 10.07 14.38
CA ALA A 94 17.41 9.51 14.64
C ALA A 94 17.46 7.96 14.61
N LYS A 95 16.32 7.29 14.81
CA LYS A 95 16.20 5.82 14.81
C LYS A 95 15.63 5.25 13.51
N ALA A 96 15.17 6.09 12.59
CA ALA A 96 14.55 5.64 11.37
C ALA A 96 15.59 5.03 10.42
N GLY A 97 15.37 3.78 10.00
CA GLY A 97 16.20 3.14 8.97
C GLY A 97 15.94 3.68 7.56
N ASN A 98 14.75 4.31 7.35
CA ASN A 98 14.34 4.94 6.11
C ASN A 98 13.92 6.39 6.37
N HIS A 99 13.86 7.19 5.30
CA HIS A 99 13.40 8.57 5.40
C HIS A 99 11.97 8.63 5.98
N PRO A 100 11.66 9.54 6.92
CA PRO A 100 10.35 9.64 7.57
C PRO A 100 9.17 9.74 6.59
N ALA A 101 9.36 10.42 5.45
CA ALA A 101 8.31 10.59 4.45
C ALA A 101 7.96 9.30 3.67
N THR A 102 8.79 8.26 3.70
CA THR A 102 8.59 7.04 2.89
C THR A 102 7.22 6.43 3.09
N ARG A 103 6.78 6.25 4.34
CA ARG A 103 5.47 5.66 4.66
C ARG A 103 4.31 6.54 4.23
N THR A 104 4.44 7.85 4.42
CA THR A 104 3.41 8.81 4.00
C THR A 104 3.27 8.83 2.48
N PHE A 105 4.38 8.83 1.72
CA PHE A 105 4.35 8.77 0.27
C PHE A 105 3.74 7.46 -0.25
N GLN A 106 4.11 6.33 0.35
CA GLN A 106 3.48 5.04 0.06
C GLN A 106 1.96 5.10 0.30
N ALA A 107 1.54 5.63 1.45
CA ALA A 107 0.12 5.71 1.80
C ALA A 107 -0.69 6.56 0.81
N LEU A 108 -0.18 7.72 0.45
CA LEU A 108 -0.84 8.62 -0.49
C LEU A 108 -0.91 8.03 -1.91
N ARG A 109 0.17 7.37 -2.37
CA ARG A 109 0.21 6.66 -3.64
C ARG A 109 -0.85 5.56 -3.69
N MET A 110 -0.89 4.73 -2.66
CA MET A 110 -1.86 3.63 -2.57
C MET A 110 -3.30 4.13 -2.53
N ALA A 111 -3.55 5.26 -1.86
CA ALA A 111 -4.89 5.83 -1.78
C ALA A 111 -5.37 6.42 -3.12
N VAL A 112 -4.50 7.14 -3.84
CA VAL A 112 -4.86 7.76 -5.12
C VAL A 112 -5.06 6.73 -6.23
N ASN A 113 -4.30 5.64 -6.21
CA ASN A 113 -4.38 4.60 -7.23
C ASN A 113 -5.26 3.40 -6.82
N ASP A 114 -5.94 3.45 -5.67
CA ASP A 114 -6.74 2.33 -5.13
C ASP A 114 -6.01 0.97 -5.21
N GLU A 115 -4.69 0.97 -4.92
CA GLU A 115 -3.82 -0.20 -5.14
C GLU A 115 -4.32 -1.46 -4.43
N ILE A 116 -4.85 -1.33 -3.22
CA ILE A 116 -5.40 -2.48 -2.48
C ILE A 116 -6.73 -2.94 -3.09
N GLY A 117 -7.60 -2.01 -3.50
CA GLY A 117 -8.86 -2.36 -4.15
C GLY A 117 -8.63 -3.08 -5.49
N GLU A 118 -7.66 -2.63 -6.28
CA GLU A 118 -7.27 -3.31 -7.53
C GLU A 118 -6.73 -4.73 -7.25
N LEU A 119 -5.89 -4.89 -6.23
CA LEU A 119 -5.40 -6.20 -5.82
C LEU A 119 -6.53 -7.12 -5.37
N GLU A 120 -7.48 -6.62 -4.59
CA GLU A 120 -8.64 -7.39 -4.14
C GLU A 120 -9.52 -7.80 -5.32
N ARG A 121 -9.82 -6.88 -6.26
CA ARG A 121 -10.57 -7.18 -7.50
C ARG A 121 -9.88 -8.24 -8.35
N PHE A 122 -8.55 -8.14 -8.49
CA PHE A 122 -7.76 -9.16 -9.18
C PHE A 122 -7.91 -10.52 -8.51
N LEU A 123 -7.74 -10.59 -7.18
CA LEU A 123 -7.84 -11.82 -6.42
C LEU A 123 -9.25 -12.42 -6.45
N ASP A 124 -10.30 -11.60 -6.50
CA ASP A 124 -11.69 -12.06 -6.63
C ASP A 124 -11.96 -12.70 -7.99
N ALA A 125 -11.33 -12.20 -9.05
CA ALA A 125 -11.60 -12.63 -10.42
C ALA A 125 -10.72 -13.80 -10.88
N ILE A 126 -9.51 -13.96 -10.32
CA ILE A 126 -8.46 -14.80 -10.92
C ILE A 126 -8.79 -16.30 -10.92
N LEU A 127 -9.42 -16.82 -9.85
CA LEU A 127 -9.76 -18.26 -9.81
C LEU A 127 -10.71 -18.67 -10.92
N GLY A 128 -11.69 -17.84 -11.25
CA GLY A 128 -12.64 -18.09 -12.35
C GLY A 128 -12.00 -18.00 -13.75
N ARG A 129 -10.78 -17.51 -13.85
CA ARG A 129 -10.03 -17.39 -15.11
C ARG A 129 -8.99 -18.49 -15.30
N LEU A 130 -8.69 -19.24 -14.25
CA LEU A 130 -7.71 -20.33 -14.32
C LEU A 130 -8.35 -21.64 -14.81
N LYS A 131 -7.59 -22.38 -15.61
CA LYS A 131 -7.94 -23.77 -15.90
C LYS A 131 -7.65 -24.65 -14.67
N PRO A 132 -8.34 -25.79 -14.52
CA PRO A 132 -8.00 -26.77 -13.50
C PRO A 132 -6.51 -27.12 -13.51
N GLY A 133 -5.87 -27.09 -12.34
CA GLY A 133 -4.41 -27.28 -12.20
C GLY A 133 -3.57 -26.05 -12.52
N GLY A 134 -4.17 -24.92 -12.90
CA GLY A 134 -3.51 -23.64 -13.06
C GLY A 134 -2.88 -23.15 -11.76
N ARG A 135 -1.85 -22.30 -11.86
CA ARG A 135 -1.14 -21.77 -10.69
C ARG A 135 -1.19 -20.25 -10.67
N VAL A 136 -1.36 -19.68 -9.46
CA VAL A 136 -1.24 -18.25 -9.19
C VAL A 136 0.02 -18.01 -8.38
N ALA A 137 0.86 -17.09 -8.84
CA ALA A 137 1.99 -16.57 -8.09
C ALA A 137 1.86 -15.05 -8.02
N VAL A 138 1.98 -14.49 -6.82
CA VAL A 138 1.90 -13.03 -6.59
C VAL A 138 3.19 -12.59 -5.93
N ILE A 139 3.78 -11.51 -6.45
CA ILE A 139 4.93 -10.83 -5.86
C ILE A 139 4.40 -9.61 -5.13
N SER A 140 4.67 -9.51 -3.83
CA SER A 140 4.34 -8.36 -3.00
C SER A 140 5.60 -7.67 -2.50
N PHE A 141 5.57 -6.34 -2.45
CA PHE A 141 6.71 -5.53 -2.05
C PHE A 141 6.57 -4.92 -0.64
N HIS A 142 5.38 -4.97 -0.06
CA HIS A 142 5.13 -4.46 1.28
C HIS A 142 4.11 -5.29 2.07
N SER A 143 4.10 -5.06 3.39
CA SER A 143 3.32 -5.83 4.37
C SER A 143 1.82 -5.88 4.12
N LEU A 144 1.23 -4.80 3.60
CA LEU A 144 -0.22 -4.75 3.34
C LEU A 144 -0.62 -5.64 2.16
N GLU A 145 0.11 -5.57 1.04
CA GLU A 145 -0.13 -6.47 -0.10
C GLU A 145 0.03 -7.94 0.32
N ASP A 146 1.15 -8.27 0.99
CA ASP A 146 1.40 -9.64 1.49
C ASP A 146 0.24 -10.12 2.38
N ARG A 147 -0.27 -9.27 3.25
CA ARG A 147 -1.39 -9.59 4.14
C ARG A 147 -2.66 -9.91 3.36
N VAL A 148 -3.03 -9.07 2.39
CA VAL A 148 -4.22 -9.27 1.55
C VAL A 148 -4.10 -10.57 0.76
N VAL A 149 -2.98 -10.78 0.06
CA VAL A 149 -2.72 -12.00 -0.72
C VAL A 149 -2.76 -13.24 0.16
N LYS A 150 -2.05 -13.22 1.29
CA LYS A 150 -2.00 -14.34 2.24
C LYS A 150 -3.38 -14.69 2.79
N HIS A 151 -4.19 -13.71 3.16
CA HIS A 151 -5.54 -13.94 3.66
C HIS A 151 -6.42 -14.57 2.58
N ARG A 152 -6.36 -14.06 1.36
CA ARG A 152 -7.14 -14.58 0.24
C ARG A 152 -6.73 -16.00 -0.13
N MET A 153 -5.44 -16.27 -0.26
CA MET A 153 -4.93 -17.62 -0.56
C MET A 153 -5.30 -18.64 0.53
N LYS A 154 -5.27 -18.22 1.79
CA LYS A 154 -5.74 -19.08 2.89
C LYS A 154 -7.24 -19.35 2.82
N ALA A 155 -8.05 -18.35 2.48
CA ALA A 155 -9.49 -18.52 2.31
C ALA A 155 -9.81 -19.53 1.19
N TRP A 156 -9.16 -19.44 0.05
CA TRP A 156 -9.31 -20.41 -1.05
C TRP A 156 -8.92 -21.84 -0.68
N ALA A 157 -7.93 -22.00 0.20
CA ALA A 157 -7.46 -23.30 0.64
C ALA A 157 -8.26 -23.85 1.83
N GLN A 158 -9.22 -23.10 2.37
CA GLN A 158 -10.00 -23.50 3.52
C GLN A 158 -11.05 -24.54 3.12
N GLY A 159 -10.98 -25.74 3.74
CA GLY A 159 -11.92 -26.82 3.46
C GLY A 159 -13.24 -26.68 4.23
N CYS A 160 -13.18 -26.49 5.53
CA CYS A 160 -14.37 -26.38 6.38
C CYS A 160 -14.48 -24.98 6.98
N ILE A 161 -15.66 -24.37 6.87
CA ILE A 161 -16.00 -23.06 7.43
C ILE A 161 -16.97 -23.14 8.62
N CYS A 162 -17.27 -24.33 9.11
CA CYS A 162 -18.11 -24.50 10.30
C CYS A 162 -17.46 -23.86 11.53
N PRO A 163 -18.26 -23.33 12.47
CA PRO A 163 -17.77 -22.94 13.78
C PRO A 163 -17.10 -24.13 14.51
N LYS A 164 -16.00 -23.83 15.21
CA LYS A 164 -15.17 -24.86 15.84
C LYS A 164 -15.90 -25.74 16.86
N HIS A 165 -17.04 -25.32 17.40
CA HIS A 165 -17.83 -26.08 18.39
C HIS A 165 -18.77 -27.13 17.75
N ILE A 166 -18.89 -27.16 16.43
CA ILE A 166 -19.70 -28.14 15.72
C ILE A 166 -18.85 -29.39 15.45
N PRO A 167 -19.21 -30.56 16.04
CA PRO A 167 -18.38 -31.77 15.95
C PRO A 167 -18.39 -32.45 14.56
N VAL A 168 -19.43 -32.20 13.77
CA VAL A 168 -19.58 -32.78 12.43
C VAL A 168 -19.75 -31.65 11.41
N CYS A 169 -19.00 -31.71 10.33
CA CYS A 169 -19.07 -30.69 9.28
C CYS A 169 -20.44 -30.72 8.58
N VAL A 170 -21.12 -29.58 8.54
CA VAL A 170 -22.42 -29.38 7.90
C VAL A 170 -22.39 -28.34 6.77
N CYS A 171 -21.24 -27.70 6.54
CA CYS A 171 -21.13 -26.64 5.54
C CYS A 171 -20.91 -27.16 4.11
N HIS A 172 -20.47 -28.40 3.95
CA HIS A 172 -20.10 -28.99 2.65
C HIS A 172 -19.15 -28.13 1.81
N HIS A 173 -18.43 -27.20 2.46
CA HIS A 173 -17.47 -26.32 1.78
C HIS A 173 -16.22 -27.12 1.38
N ALA A 174 -15.84 -27.01 0.12
CA ALA A 174 -14.61 -27.60 -0.41
C ALA A 174 -13.60 -26.50 -0.72
N PRO A 175 -12.28 -26.74 -0.55
CA PRO A 175 -11.26 -25.76 -0.93
C PRO A 175 -11.29 -25.51 -2.45
N GLU A 176 -11.17 -24.24 -2.84
CA GLU A 176 -11.13 -23.82 -4.23
C GLU A 176 -9.72 -23.94 -4.82
N ALA A 177 -8.69 -23.90 -3.97
CA ALA A 177 -7.29 -24.01 -4.36
C ALA A 177 -6.45 -24.71 -3.30
N LEU A 178 -5.24 -25.12 -3.67
CA LEU A 178 -4.24 -25.71 -2.77
C LEU A 178 -3.05 -24.74 -2.63
N LEU A 179 -2.58 -24.52 -1.41
CA LEU A 179 -1.35 -23.78 -1.16
C LEU A 179 -0.14 -24.64 -1.58
N VAL A 180 0.54 -24.23 -2.63
CA VAL A 180 1.78 -24.88 -3.09
C VAL A 180 2.95 -24.54 -2.17
N THR A 181 3.01 -23.29 -1.71
CA THR A 181 4.00 -22.81 -0.73
C THR A 181 3.31 -22.37 0.55
N PRO A 182 3.53 -23.05 1.69
CA PRO A 182 2.86 -22.73 2.94
C PRO A 182 3.33 -21.40 3.56
N LYS A 183 4.50 -20.91 3.13
CA LYS A 183 5.10 -19.64 3.55
C LYS A 183 5.52 -18.84 2.32
N PRO A 184 5.56 -17.49 2.41
CA PRO A 184 6.15 -16.66 1.37
C PRO A 184 7.59 -17.08 1.07
N VAL A 185 7.97 -17.07 -0.19
CA VAL A 185 9.35 -17.30 -0.63
C VAL A 185 10.03 -15.93 -0.69
N CYS A 186 11.08 -15.76 0.11
CA CYS A 186 11.91 -14.56 0.08
C CYS A 186 13.10 -14.77 -0.88
N PRO A 187 13.65 -13.69 -1.47
CA PRO A 187 14.84 -13.80 -2.30
C PRO A 187 16.01 -14.36 -1.48
N SER A 188 16.83 -15.18 -2.12
CA SER A 188 18.06 -15.69 -1.55
C SER A 188 19.12 -14.57 -1.48
N GLU A 189 20.13 -14.74 -0.63
CA GLU A 189 21.27 -13.80 -0.55
C GLU A 189 21.92 -13.57 -1.91
N ARG A 190 22.01 -14.63 -2.72
CA ARG A 190 22.56 -14.54 -4.08
C ARG A 190 21.70 -13.66 -4.99
N GLU A 191 20.38 -13.76 -4.91
CA GLU A 191 19.46 -12.91 -5.68
C GLU A 191 19.53 -11.46 -5.24
N LEU A 192 19.66 -11.20 -3.93
CA LEU A 192 19.85 -9.86 -3.38
C LEU A 192 21.17 -9.21 -3.81
N MET A 193 22.21 -10.01 -4.06
CA MET A 193 23.49 -9.51 -4.56
C MET A 193 23.49 -9.23 -6.08
N LEU A 194 22.58 -9.83 -6.83
CA LEU A 194 22.48 -9.69 -8.28
C LEU A 194 21.49 -8.60 -8.73
N ASN A 195 20.65 -8.12 -7.84
CA ASN A 195 19.69 -7.04 -8.00
C ASN A 195 20.14 -5.83 -7.16
#